data_dcdc3d9e90a94dc8dd575b61f2be6e55
#
_entry.id   dcdc3d9e90a94dc8dd575b61f2be6e55
#
_cell.length_a   1.000
_cell.length_b   1.000
_cell.length_c   1.000
_cell.angle_alpha   90.00
_cell.angle_beta   90.00
_cell.angle_gamma   90.00
#
_symmetry.space_group_name_H-M   'P 1'
#
loop_
_entity.id
_entity.type
_entity.pdbx_description
1 polymer ?
#
loop_
_entity_poly.entity_id
_entity_poly.type
_entity_poly.pdbx_seq_one_letter_code
_entity_poly.pdbx_strand_id
1 'polypeptide(L)'
;MKRHVLLAGIAAMMLTACNQKTETTLTLSGLDPVKFQTTVNDAQTQLYTLKNKAGMEVCITNFGGRIVSIMVPDKNGVMQDVVLGFDSIADYINIPSDFGASIGRYANRINQGKIVLDGDTIQLPQNNFGHCLHGGPKGWQYQVYSANPIDSTTLELTRISPDGDENFPGNVTAKVLFKLTDDNAIDIKYSATTDQKTVINMTNHSYSIYQVTLQRQQQTTSYTSMQTTILR
;
A
#
# COMPACT_ATOMS: atom_id res chain seq x y z
N MET A 1 34.02 -77.06 -15.08
CA MET A 1 33.43 -76.15 -14.08
C MET A 1 33.86 -74.70 -14.46
N LYS A 2 33.01 -73.94 -15.09
CA LYS A 2 33.28 -72.56 -15.48
C LYS A 2 32.50 -71.60 -14.57
N ARG A 3 33.19 -70.79 -13.75
CA ARG A 3 32.59 -69.78 -12.88
C ARG A 3 32.35 -68.49 -13.71
N HIS A 4 31.10 -68.08 -13.83
CA HIS A 4 30.74 -66.81 -14.39
C HIS A 4 30.73 -65.77 -13.25
N VAL A 5 31.56 -64.72 -13.37
CA VAL A 5 31.57 -63.56 -12.49
C VAL A 5 30.64 -62.52 -13.14
N LEU A 6 29.54 -62.20 -12.45
CA LEU A 6 28.60 -61.15 -12.83
C LEU A 6 29.14 -59.84 -12.27
N LEU A 7 29.58 -58.89 -13.11
CA LEU A 7 29.84 -57.50 -12.73
C LEU A 7 28.53 -56.72 -12.73
N ALA A 8 28.09 -56.29 -11.56
CA ALA A 8 27.00 -55.34 -11.41
C ALA A 8 27.56 -53.93 -11.52
N GLY A 9 27.26 -53.26 -12.61
CA GLY A 9 27.60 -51.82 -12.78
C GLY A 9 26.58 -50.95 -12.06
N ILE A 10 27.01 -50.22 -11.04
CA ILE A 10 26.22 -49.20 -10.36
C ILE A 10 26.36 -47.90 -11.17
N ALA A 11 25.34 -47.52 -11.91
CA ALA A 11 25.24 -46.21 -12.53
C ALA A 11 24.84 -45.17 -11.47
N ALA A 12 25.78 -44.33 -11.05
CA ALA A 12 25.52 -43.19 -10.19
C ALA A 12 24.87 -42.08 -11.06
N MET A 13 23.57 -41.89 -10.94
CA MET A 13 22.90 -40.70 -11.47
C MET A 13 23.28 -39.49 -10.61
N MET A 14 24.16 -38.66 -11.11
CA MET A 14 24.40 -37.32 -10.54
C MET A 14 23.20 -36.45 -10.90
N LEU A 15 22.33 -36.19 -9.91
CA LEU A 15 21.32 -35.16 -9.94
C LEU A 15 22.04 -33.82 -9.83
N THR A 16 22.34 -33.18 -10.94
CA THR A 16 22.70 -31.77 -11.00
C THR A 16 21.45 -30.94 -10.69
N ALA A 17 21.29 -30.58 -9.40
CA ALA A 17 20.33 -29.54 -9.03
C ALA A 17 20.82 -28.23 -9.63
N CYS A 18 20.23 -27.83 -10.77
CA CYS A 18 20.34 -26.46 -11.28
C CYS A 18 19.70 -25.54 -10.26
N ASN A 19 20.53 -24.89 -9.47
CA ASN A 19 20.11 -23.75 -8.64
C ASN A 19 19.87 -22.57 -9.60
N GLN A 20 18.68 -22.52 -10.23
CA GLN A 20 18.25 -21.33 -10.93
C GLN A 20 18.08 -20.24 -9.88
N LYS A 21 19.09 -19.36 -9.74
CA LYS A 21 18.89 -18.04 -9.16
C LYS A 21 17.84 -17.37 -10.05
N THR A 22 16.61 -17.26 -9.55
CA THR A 22 15.61 -16.38 -10.12
C THR A 22 16.18 -14.97 -10.00
N GLU A 23 16.67 -14.40 -11.09
CA GLU A 23 17.03 -12.98 -11.14
C GLU A 23 15.75 -12.20 -10.84
N THR A 24 15.72 -11.56 -9.69
CA THR A 24 14.59 -10.70 -9.31
C THR A 24 14.64 -9.47 -10.19
N THR A 25 13.63 -9.29 -11.02
CA THR A 25 13.52 -8.10 -11.85
C THR A 25 13.16 -6.91 -10.96
N LEU A 26 14.06 -5.94 -10.86
CA LEU A 26 13.80 -4.69 -10.14
C LEU A 26 12.73 -3.86 -10.87
N THR A 27 11.99 -3.06 -10.11
CA THR A 27 11.05 -2.07 -10.65
C THR A 27 11.82 -0.94 -11.36
N LEU A 28 11.10 -0.07 -12.06
CA LEU A 28 11.71 1.08 -12.73
C LEU A 28 12.39 2.05 -11.74
N SER A 29 11.87 2.14 -10.51
CA SER A 29 12.47 2.89 -9.40
C SER A 29 13.62 2.16 -8.69
N GLY A 30 13.98 0.93 -9.13
CA GLY A 30 15.05 0.12 -8.53
C GLY A 30 14.63 -0.67 -7.29
N LEU A 31 13.33 -0.70 -6.95
CA LEU A 31 12.83 -1.49 -5.82
C LEU A 31 12.92 -2.98 -6.13
N ASP A 32 13.35 -3.76 -5.13
CA ASP A 32 13.32 -5.22 -5.16
C ASP A 32 12.00 -5.72 -4.55
N PRO A 33 11.08 -6.32 -5.34
CA PRO A 33 9.79 -6.80 -4.83
C PRO A 33 9.91 -7.83 -3.70
N VAL A 34 11.02 -8.58 -3.64
CA VAL A 34 11.27 -9.56 -2.57
C VAL A 34 11.40 -8.89 -1.21
N LYS A 35 11.95 -7.67 -1.15
CA LYS A 35 12.09 -6.90 0.09
C LYS A 35 10.74 -6.42 0.67
N PHE A 36 9.66 -6.57 -0.08
CA PHE A 36 8.30 -6.23 0.37
C PHE A 36 7.47 -7.45 0.79
N GLN A 37 8.08 -8.64 0.79
CA GLN A 37 7.42 -9.90 1.15
C GLN A 37 7.76 -10.29 2.59
N THR A 38 6.75 -10.25 3.45
CA THR A 38 6.81 -10.77 4.82
C THR A 38 5.40 -11.08 5.33
N THR A 39 5.30 -11.61 6.54
CA THR A 39 4.02 -11.82 7.22
C THR A 39 3.86 -10.79 8.33
N VAL A 40 2.77 -10.05 8.32
CA VAL A 40 2.39 -9.09 9.36
C VAL A 40 0.98 -9.44 9.82
N ASN A 41 0.77 -9.73 11.11
CA ASN A 41 -0.52 -10.12 11.68
C ASN A 41 -1.20 -11.23 10.85
N ASP A 42 -0.47 -12.31 10.56
CA ASP A 42 -0.88 -13.49 9.78
C ASP A 42 -1.27 -13.19 8.31
N ALA A 43 -1.03 -11.99 7.82
CA ALA A 43 -1.28 -11.60 6.44
C ALA A 43 0.03 -11.35 5.66
N GLN A 44 0.07 -11.81 4.41
CA GLN A 44 1.23 -11.64 3.54
C GLN A 44 1.27 -10.23 2.95
N THR A 45 2.44 -9.59 3.06
CA THR A 45 2.71 -8.31 2.38
C THR A 45 3.38 -8.56 1.02
N GLN A 46 3.15 -7.65 0.07
CA GLN A 46 3.70 -7.71 -1.28
C GLN A 46 3.79 -6.31 -1.90
N LEU A 47 4.65 -6.18 -2.91
CA LEU A 47 4.71 -5.01 -3.79
C LEU A 47 3.98 -5.33 -5.10
N TYR A 48 3.11 -4.44 -5.52
CA TYR A 48 2.37 -4.48 -6.79
C TYR A 48 2.84 -3.35 -7.68
N THR A 49 3.05 -3.64 -8.95
CA THR A 49 3.52 -2.67 -9.95
C THR A 49 2.43 -2.44 -10.98
N LEU A 50 1.95 -1.21 -11.09
CA LEU A 50 1.06 -0.76 -12.15
C LEU A 50 1.89 -0.07 -13.23
N LYS A 51 1.58 -0.33 -14.51
CA LYS A 51 2.30 0.27 -15.63
C LYS A 51 1.36 0.55 -16.79
N ASN A 52 1.37 1.81 -17.26
CA ASN A 52 0.58 2.21 -18.42
C ASN A 52 1.38 2.11 -19.74
N LYS A 53 0.68 2.37 -20.85
CA LYS A 53 1.30 2.34 -22.19
C LYS A 53 2.29 3.49 -22.43
N ALA A 54 2.17 4.60 -21.70
CA ALA A 54 3.08 5.73 -21.77
C ALA A 54 4.40 5.48 -20.99
N GLY A 55 4.52 4.35 -20.28
CA GLY A 55 5.72 3.96 -19.55
C GLY A 55 5.77 4.47 -18.10
N MET A 56 4.75 5.20 -17.62
CA MET A 56 4.62 5.53 -16.19
C MET A 56 4.44 4.26 -15.38
N GLU A 57 5.11 4.19 -14.23
CA GLU A 57 5.06 3.05 -13.31
C GLU A 57 4.73 3.53 -11.90
N VAL A 58 3.86 2.80 -11.21
CA VAL A 58 3.47 3.06 -9.83
C VAL A 58 3.62 1.77 -9.03
N CYS A 59 4.40 1.82 -7.96
CA CYS A 59 4.56 0.70 -7.05
C CYS A 59 3.72 0.92 -5.79
N ILE A 60 2.94 -0.10 -5.41
CA ILE A 60 2.02 -0.06 -4.28
C ILE A 60 2.26 -1.30 -3.42
N THR A 61 2.41 -1.12 -2.10
CA THR A 61 2.36 -2.25 -1.17
C THR A 61 0.99 -2.35 -0.51
N ASN A 62 0.54 -3.58 -0.28
CA ASN A 62 -0.70 -3.81 0.46
C ASN A 62 -0.56 -3.58 1.98
N PHE A 63 0.64 -3.36 2.50
CA PHE A 63 0.84 -2.89 3.87
C PHE A 63 0.51 -1.40 3.96
N GLY A 64 -0.60 -1.08 4.60
CA GLY A 64 -1.14 0.27 4.68
C GLY A 64 -1.71 0.80 3.37
N GLY A 65 -1.84 -0.03 2.31
CA GLY A 65 -2.30 0.40 1.00
C GLY A 65 -1.49 1.58 0.47
N ARG A 66 -0.14 1.46 0.52
CA ARG A 66 0.79 2.58 0.31
C ARG A 66 1.29 2.65 -1.12
N ILE A 67 1.27 3.85 -1.68
CA ILE A 67 2.09 4.17 -2.85
C ILE A 67 3.54 4.30 -2.37
N VAL A 68 4.43 3.47 -2.94
CA VAL A 68 5.84 3.39 -2.59
C VAL A 68 6.70 4.22 -3.54
N SER A 69 6.40 4.17 -4.84
CA SER A 69 7.07 4.97 -5.86
C SER A 69 6.12 5.37 -6.99
N ILE A 70 6.38 6.49 -7.62
CA ILE A 70 5.70 6.99 -8.82
C ILE A 70 6.77 7.45 -9.81
N MET A 71 7.02 6.64 -10.84
CA MET A 71 7.98 6.95 -11.90
C MET A 71 7.29 7.65 -13.06
N VAL A 72 7.64 8.92 -13.28
CA VAL A 72 7.11 9.73 -14.39
C VAL A 72 8.26 10.31 -15.22
N PRO A 73 8.06 10.52 -16.54
CA PRO A 73 9.07 11.19 -17.35
C PRO A 73 9.11 12.69 -17.02
N ASP A 74 10.33 13.23 -16.89
CA ASP A 74 10.54 14.66 -16.86
C ASP A 74 10.40 15.27 -18.28
N LYS A 75 10.61 16.59 -18.41
CA LYS A 75 10.54 17.31 -19.70
C LYS A 75 11.53 16.81 -20.75
N ASN A 76 12.56 16.04 -20.35
CA ASN A 76 13.56 15.46 -21.25
C ASN A 76 13.28 13.96 -21.51
N GLY A 77 12.21 13.41 -20.95
CA GLY A 77 11.85 12.00 -21.03
C GLY A 77 12.60 11.11 -20.05
N VAL A 78 13.36 11.67 -19.10
CA VAL A 78 14.06 10.90 -18.06
C VAL A 78 13.09 10.58 -16.93
N MET A 79 12.98 9.28 -16.60
CA MET A 79 12.10 8.82 -15.54
C MET A 79 12.61 9.25 -14.17
N GLN A 80 11.72 9.86 -13.38
CA GLN A 80 12.00 10.34 -12.02
C GLN A 80 10.96 9.80 -11.05
N ASP A 81 11.41 9.40 -9.86
CA ASP A 81 10.48 9.12 -8.76
C ASP A 81 10.06 10.44 -8.11
N VAL A 82 8.75 10.66 -8.00
CA VAL A 82 8.19 11.92 -7.51
C VAL A 82 7.51 11.79 -6.15
N VAL A 83 7.72 10.70 -5.42
CA VAL A 83 7.17 10.52 -4.07
C VAL A 83 8.24 10.04 -3.09
N LEU A 84 8.01 10.31 -1.78
CA LEU A 84 8.81 9.73 -0.72
C LEU A 84 8.30 8.33 -0.38
N GLY A 85 9.21 7.38 -0.25
CA GLY A 85 8.96 6.01 0.16
C GLY A 85 10.19 5.36 0.78
N PHE A 86 10.04 4.11 1.24
CA PHE A 86 11.14 3.27 1.70
C PHE A 86 11.36 2.09 0.74
N ASP A 87 12.57 1.55 0.74
CA ASP A 87 13.00 0.51 -0.19
C ASP A 87 12.65 -0.91 0.30
N SER A 88 12.04 -1.03 1.47
CA SER A 88 11.67 -2.32 2.05
C SER A 88 10.45 -2.24 2.96
N ILE A 89 9.76 -3.37 3.11
CA ILE A 89 8.66 -3.49 4.07
C ILE A 89 9.16 -3.37 5.53
N ALA A 90 10.39 -3.81 5.80
CA ALA A 90 10.97 -3.72 7.13
C ALA A 90 11.10 -2.26 7.60
N ASP A 91 11.44 -1.35 6.69
CA ASP A 91 11.51 0.08 7.01
C ASP A 91 10.15 0.67 7.33
N TYR A 92 9.10 0.32 6.56
CA TYR A 92 7.72 0.74 6.84
C TYR A 92 7.17 0.20 8.17
N ILE A 93 7.65 -0.98 8.63
CA ILE A 93 7.26 -1.57 9.92
C ILE A 93 8.00 -0.91 11.07
N ASN A 94 9.31 -0.66 10.90
CA ASN A 94 10.21 -0.22 11.99
C ASN A 94 10.30 1.30 12.13
N ILE A 95 10.00 2.05 11.06
CA ILE A 95 10.06 3.52 11.04
C ILE A 95 8.64 4.06 10.95
N PRO A 96 8.05 4.57 12.04
CA PRO A 96 6.71 5.15 12.02
C PRO A 96 6.60 6.24 10.95
N SER A 97 5.75 6.03 9.96
CA SER A 97 5.58 6.92 8.83
C SER A 97 4.21 6.75 8.21
N ASP A 98 3.66 7.83 7.68
CA ASP A 98 2.43 7.80 6.89
C ASP A 98 2.70 7.90 5.38
N PHE A 99 3.98 7.79 4.94
CA PHE A 99 4.36 7.89 3.53
C PHE A 99 3.53 6.96 2.65
N GLY A 100 2.83 7.55 1.68
CA GLY A 100 2.02 6.87 0.68
C GLY A 100 0.77 6.17 1.17
N ALA A 101 0.50 6.16 2.49
CA ALA A 101 -0.53 5.32 3.10
C ALA A 101 -1.96 5.68 2.70
N SER A 102 -2.80 4.65 2.61
CA SER A 102 -4.26 4.79 2.60
C SER A 102 -4.78 4.87 4.02
N ILE A 103 -5.05 6.10 4.48
CA ILE A 103 -5.45 6.38 5.85
C ILE A 103 -6.94 6.06 6.07
N GLY A 104 -7.26 5.47 7.21
CA GLY A 104 -8.60 5.17 7.70
C GLY A 104 -8.56 4.73 9.19
N ARG A 105 -9.75 4.61 9.89
CA ARG A 105 -11.07 4.95 9.33
C ARG A 105 -11.21 6.44 9.04
N TYR A 106 -10.56 7.30 9.84
CA TYR A 106 -10.72 8.75 9.76
C TYR A 106 -9.35 9.44 9.61
N ALA A 107 -9.12 10.02 8.46
CA ALA A 107 -7.91 10.78 8.16
C ALA A 107 -7.89 12.10 8.91
N ASN A 108 -6.68 12.56 9.29
CA ASN A 108 -6.44 13.73 10.12
C ASN A 108 -7.00 13.55 11.55
N ARG A 109 -7.30 14.63 12.27
CA ARG A 109 -7.59 14.61 13.70
C ARG A 109 -9.06 14.70 14.00
N ILE A 110 -9.50 13.87 14.95
CA ILE A 110 -10.78 14.03 15.65
C ILE A 110 -10.48 14.68 16.99
N ASN A 111 -11.12 15.83 17.24
CA ASN A 111 -10.88 16.63 18.43
C ASN A 111 -11.16 15.82 19.71
N GLN A 112 -10.16 15.77 20.62
CA GLN A 112 -10.20 14.98 21.86
C GLN A 112 -10.55 13.49 21.65
N GLY A 113 -10.46 12.97 20.41
CA GLY A 113 -10.91 11.63 20.07
C GLY A 113 -12.41 11.39 20.29
N LYS A 114 -13.25 12.41 20.23
CA LYS A 114 -14.69 12.28 20.50
C LYS A 114 -15.51 12.40 19.24
N ILE A 115 -16.36 11.41 18.99
CA ILE A 115 -17.42 11.45 17.97
C ILE A 115 -18.78 11.32 18.67
N VAL A 116 -19.80 11.94 18.07
CA VAL A 116 -21.18 11.84 18.55
C VAL A 116 -22.03 11.23 17.44
N LEU A 117 -22.64 10.09 17.72
CA LEU A 117 -23.54 9.40 16.81
C LEU A 117 -24.85 9.11 17.52
N ASP A 118 -25.98 9.58 16.99
CA ASP A 118 -27.33 9.42 17.55
C ASP A 118 -27.48 9.87 19.03
N GLY A 119 -26.67 10.81 19.46
CA GLY A 119 -26.65 11.33 20.84
C GLY A 119 -25.63 10.66 21.76
N ASP A 120 -25.10 9.52 21.37
CA ASP A 120 -24.07 8.82 22.15
C ASP A 120 -22.67 9.35 21.81
N THR A 121 -21.89 9.63 22.84
CA THR A 121 -20.50 10.04 22.71
C THR A 121 -19.58 8.82 22.76
N ILE A 122 -18.82 8.62 21.71
CA ILE A 122 -17.86 7.53 21.58
C ILE A 122 -16.45 8.12 21.74
N GLN A 123 -15.68 7.55 22.67
CA GLN A 123 -14.30 7.93 22.90
C GLN A 123 -13.36 7.05 22.10
N LEU A 124 -12.65 7.67 21.15
CA LEU A 124 -11.59 7.07 20.35
C LEU A 124 -10.23 7.23 21.06
N PRO A 125 -9.21 6.44 20.68
CA PRO A 125 -7.85 6.61 21.20
C PRO A 125 -7.31 8.01 20.96
N GLN A 126 -6.53 8.51 21.92
CA GLN A 126 -5.87 9.82 21.86
C GLN A 126 -4.38 9.62 21.59
N ASN A 127 -4.01 9.31 20.37
CA ASN A 127 -2.66 8.97 19.97
C ASN A 127 -1.80 10.16 19.53
N ASN A 128 -2.35 11.38 19.51
CA ASN A 128 -1.61 12.56 19.10
C ASN A 128 -2.10 13.83 19.81
N PHE A 129 -1.33 14.32 20.80
CA PHE A 129 -1.61 15.54 21.59
C PHE A 129 -3.04 15.62 22.11
N GLY A 130 -3.59 14.52 22.62
CA GLY A 130 -4.94 14.44 23.14
C GLY A 130 -6.05 14.35 22.07
N HIS A 131 -5.70 14.15 20.82
CA HIS A 131 -6.62 13.94 19.69
C HIS A 131 -6.46 12.53 19.10
N CYS A 132 -7.47 12.04 18.39
CA CYS A 132 -7.34 10.84 17.57
C CYS A 132 -6.82 11.24 16.18
N LEU A 133 -5.63 10.77 15.83
CA LEU A 133 -4.99 11.02 14.54
C LEU A 133 -5.02 9.77 13.69
N HIS A 134 -5.44 9.92 12.43
CA HIS A 134 -5.34 8.91 11.38
C HIS A 134 -5.91 7.53 11.77
N GLY A 135 -7.08 7.54 12.44
CA GLY A 135 -7.77 6.32 12.83
C GLY A 135 -7.24 5.63 14.07
N GLY A 136 -6.31 6.27 14.82
CA GLY A 136 -5.75 5.73 16.06
C GLY A 136 -4.38 5.07 15.91
N PRO A 137 -3.81 4.54 17.01
CA PRO A 137 -2.45 3.99 17.04
C PRO A 137 -2.27 2.76 16.16
N LYS A 138 -3.35 2.02 15.87
CA LYS A 138 -3.38 0.87 14.94
C LYS A 138 -4.21 1.18 13.70
N GLY A 139 -4.22 2.44 13.27
CA GLY A 139 -4.93 2.88 12.07
C GLY A 139 -4.58 2.06 10.83
N TRP A 140 -5.36 2.23 9.77
CA TRP A 140 -5.26 1.38 8.57
C TRP A 140 -3.92 1.46 7.84
N GLN A 141 -3.14 2.53 8.06
CA GLN A 141 -1.76 2.66 7.57
C GLN A 141 -0.79 1.61 8.12
N TYR A 142 -1.14 0.92 9.21
CA TYR A 142 -0.35 -0.16 9.82
C TYR A 142 -0.97 -1.54 9.63
N GLN A 143 -1.95 -1.65 8.74
CA GLN A 143 -2.68 -2.89 8.49
C GLN A 143 -2.39 -3.44 7.09
N VAL A 144 -2.47 -4.76 6.94
CA VAL A 144 -2.37 -5.40 5.63
C VAL A 144 -3.75 -5.46 4.99
N TYR A 145 -3.84 -5.02 3.74
CA TYR A 145 -5.04 -5.12 2.92
C TYR A 145 -5.00 -6.40 2.09
N SER A 146 -6.15 -7.00 1.85
CA SER A 146 -6.30 -8.00 0.79
C SER A 146 -6.18 -7.30 -0.57
N ALA A 147 -5.34 -7.83 -1.45
CA ALA A 147 -5.08 -7.23 -2.75
C ALA A 147 -5.66 -8.08 -3.88
N ASN A 148 -6.28 -7.41 -4.84
CA ASN A 148 -6.83 -7.98 -6.06
C ASN A 148 -6.29 -7.20 -7.27
N PRO A 149 -5.17 -7.62 -7.90
CA PRO A 149 -4.72 -7.06 -9.16
C PRO A 149 -5.75 -7.37 -10.25
N ILE A 150 -6.37 -6.33 -10.83
CA ILE A 150 -7.41 -6.49 -11.86
C ILE A 150 -6.77 -6.61 -13.25
N ASP A 151 -5.82 -5.71 -13.52
CA ASP A 151 -5.03 -5.69 -14.74
C ASP A 151 -3.68 -4.98 -14.50
N SER A 152 -2.88 -4.74 -15.57
CA SER A 152 -1.57 -4.09 -15.47
C SER A 152 -1.59 -2.64 -14.98
N THR A 153 -2.76 -2.02 -14.94
CA THR A 153 -2.97 -0.61 -14.58
C THR A 153 -3.87 -0.42 -13.37
N THR A 154 -4.49 -1.49 -12.87
CA THR A 154 -5.58 -1.39 -11.87
C THR A 154 -5.38 -2.38 -10.73
N LEU A 155 -5.36 -1.87 -9.51
CA LEU A 155 -5.26 -2.64 -8.27
C LEU A 155 -6.39 -2.25 -7.32
N GLU A 156 -7.16 -3.23 -6.84
CA GLU A 156 -8.12 -3.05 -5.75
C GLU A 156 -7.52 -3.60 -4.45
N LEU A 157 -7.54 -2.79 -3.41
CA LEU A 157 -7.18 -3.18 -2.05
C LEU A 157 -8.43 -3.16 -1.17
N THR A 158 -8.64 -4.20 -0.36
CA THR A 158 -9.79 -4.33 0.55
C THR A 158 -9.30 -4.45 1.99
N ARG A 159 -9.86 -3.64 2.88
CA ARG A 159 -9.68 -3.72 4.33
C ARG A 159 -11.00 -4.07 5.02
N ILE A 160 -10.99 -5.10 5.85
CA ILE A 160 -12.08 -5.41 6.76
C ILE A 160 -11.66 -4.88 8.14
N SER A 161 -12.45 -3.97 8.68
CA SER A 161 -12.24 -3.35 9.98
C SER A 161 -13.46 -3.70 10.86
N PRO A 162 -13.28 -4.56 11.90
CA PRO A 162 -14.39 -5.04 12.72
C PRO A 162 -14.99 -3.94 13.58
N ASP A 163 -16.19 -4.19 14.09
CA ASP A 163 -16.80 -3.35 15.12
C ASP A 163 -15.87 -3.19 16.32
N GLY A 164 -15.72 -1.96 16.81
CA GLY A 164 -14.80 -1.63 17.91
C GLY A 164 -13.31 -1.50 17.50
N ASP A 165 -12.96 -1.66 16.23
CA ASP A 165 -11.59 -1.39 15.74
C ASP A 165 -11.22 0.07 16.03
N GLU A 166 -10.17 0.28 16.87
CA GLU A 166 -9.81 1.60 17.43
C GLU A 166 -11.00 2.36 18.05
N ASN A 167 -11.94 1.63 18.66
CA ASN A 167 -13.20 2.10 19.24
C ASN A 167 -14.21 2.70 18.25
N PHE A 168 -13.99 2.59 16.95
CA PHE A 168 -15.00 2.98 15.97
C PHE A 168 -16.11 1.93 15.88
N PRO A 169 -17.40 2.35 15.86
CA PRO A 169 -18.51 1.41 15.75
C PRO A 169 -18.69 0.83 14.35
N GLY A 170 -19.26 -0.34 14.28
CA GLY A 170 -19.68 -1.04 13.07
C GLY A 170 -18.57 -1.80 12.36
N ASN A 171 -18.96 -2.91 11.75
CA ASN A 171 -18.10 -3.64 10.84
C ASN A 171 -18.01 -2.88 9.52
N VAL A 172 -16.80 -2.56 9.08
CA VAL A 172 -16.57 -1.82 7.84
C VAL A 172 -15.79 -2.68 6.85
N THR A 173 -16.28 -2.75 5.62
CA THR A 173 -15.50 -3.20 4.46
C THR A 173 -15.16 -1.99 3.62
N ALA A 174 -13.88 -1.61 3.63
CA ALA A 174 -13.38 -0.49 2.85
C ALA A 174 -12.55 -0.97 1.66
N LYS A 175 -12.68 -0.27 0.54
CA LYS A 175 -11.93 -0.55 -0.68
C LYS A 175 -11.21 0.69 -1.17
N VAL A 176 -9.99 0.49 -1.66
CA VAL A 176 -9.19 1.49 -2.36
C VAL A 176 -8.89 0.93 -3.74
N LEU A 177 -9.40 1.57 -4.76
CA LEU A 177 -9.11 1.23 -6.15
C LEU A 177 -8.09 2.25 -6.69
N PHE A 178 -6.93 1.75 -7.05
CA PHE A 178 -5.89 2.51 -7.75
C PHE A 178 -5.98 2.18 -9.24
N LYS A 179 -6.06 3.22 -10.06
CA LYS A 179 -6.04 3.08 -11.52
C LYS A 179 -5.05 4.06 -12.12
N LEU A 180 -4.05 3.52 -12.82
CA LEU A 180 -3.10 4.29 -13.60
C LEU A 180 -3.66 4.49 -15.00
N THR A 181 -3.88 5.74 -15.39
CA THR A 181 -4.47 6.09 -16.69
C THR A 181 -3.41 6.22 -17.79
N ASP A 182 -3.82 6.16 -19.07
CA ASP A 182 -2.89 6.27 -20.21
C ASP A 182 -2.36 7.71 -20.41
N ASP A 183 -2.98 8.72 -19.78
CA ASP A 183 -2.54 10.12 -19.75
C ASP A 183 -1.69 10.49 -18.53
N ASN A 184 -1.12 9.46 -17.85
CA ASN A 184 -0.22 9.59 -16.70
C ASN A 184 -0.87 10.21 -15.46
N ALA A 185 -2.15 9.93 -15.21
CA ALA A 185 -2.81 10.23 -13.96
C ALA A 185 -3.03 8.97 -13.11
N ILE A 186 -3.10 9.13 -11.80
CA ILE A 186 -3.48 8.07 -10.85
C ILE A 186 -4.85 8.43 -10.29
N ASP A 187 -5.87 7.65 -10.65
CA ASP A 187 -7.19 7.74 -10.04
C ASP A 187 -7.21 6.87 -8.79
N ILE A 188 -7.58 7.45 -7.65
CA ILE A 188 -7.76 6.73 -6.39
C ILE A 188 -9.21 6.85 -5.96
N LYS A 189 -9.93 5.72 -5.98
CA LYS A 189 -11.34 5.69 -5.58
C LYS A 189 -11.47 4.95 -4.24
N TYR A 190 -12.09 5.63 -3.27
CA TYR A 190 -12.44 5.05 -1.98
C TYR A 190 -13.92 4.68 -1.96
N SER A 191 -14.22 3.53 -1.39
CA SER A 191 -15.60 3.11 -1.08
C SER A 191 -15.62 2.31 0.21
N ALA A 192 -16.73 2.40 0.94
CA ALA A 192 -16.92 1.63 2.16
C ALA A 192 -18.38 1.24 2.34
N THR A 193 -18.60 0.08 2.95
CA THR A 193 -19.90 -0.38 3.43
C THR A 193 -19.80 -0.69 4.91
N THR A 194 -20.89 -0.53 5.64
CA THR A 194 -20.97 -0.82 7.06
C THR A 194 -22.33 -1.38 7.45
N ASP A 195 -22.38 -2.10 8.56
CA ASP A 195 -23.60 -2.63 9.16
C ASP A 195 -24.19 -1.74 10.26
N GLN A 196 -23.43 -0.71 10.71
CA GLN A 196 -23.86 0.25 11.71
C GLN A 196 -23.45 1.66 11.30
N LYS A 197 -24.10 2.68 11.91
CA LYS A 197 -23.68 4.07 11.74
C LYS A 197 -22.27 4.27 12.27
N THR A 198 -21.40 4.82 11.44
CA THR A 198 -19.99 5.11 11.75
C THR A 198 -19.49 6.31 10.98
N VAL A 199 -18.26 6.72 11.21
CA VAL A 199 -17.60 7.79 10.47
C VAL A 199 -16.49 7.22 9.58
N ILE A 200 -16.46 7.64 8.32
CA ILE A 200 -15.43 7.27 7.36
C ILE A 200 -14.90 8.54 6.67
N ASN A 201 -13.59 8.71 6.70
CA ASN A 201 -12.89 9.73 5.94
C ASN A 201 -11.53 9.17 5.52
N MET A 202 -11.38 8.78 4.28
CA MET A 202 -10.17 8.15 3.75
C MET A 202 -9.35 9.12 2.90
N THR A 203 -8.03 8.93 2.90
CA THR A 203 -7.11 9.68 2.04
C THR A 203 -5.89 8.85 1.68
N ASN A 204 -5.18 9.26 0.63
CA ASN A 204 -3.79 8.87 0.41
C ASN A 204 -2.86 9.91 1.03
N HIS A 205 -1.80 9.45 1.70
CA HIS A 205 -0.85 10.29 2.43
C HIS A 205 0.53 10.35 1.73
N SER A 206 0.53 10.37 0.40
CA SER A 206 1.78 10.52 -0.36
C SER A 206 2.37 11.92 -0.15
N TYR A 207 3.71 11.97 -0.09
CA TYR A 207 4.48 13.20 -0.10
C TYR A 207 5.15 13.33 -1.46
N SER A 208 4.69 14.29 -2.25
CA SER A 208 5.25 14.54 -3.58
C SER A 208 6.54 15.33 -3.49
N ILE A 209 7.55 14.91 -4.25
CA ILE A 209 8.82 15.60 -4.40
C ILE A 209 8.74 16.48 -5.64
N TYR A 210 8.80 17.79 -5.45
CA TYR A 210 8.98 18.73 -6.54
C TYR A 210 10.46 19.15 -6.56
N GLN A 211 11.17 18.81 -7.61
CA GLN A 211 12.50 19.37 -7.83
C GLN A 211 12.35 20.88 -8.10
N VAL A 212 12.61 21.69 -7.07
CA VAL A 212 12.72 23.13 -7.21
C VAL A 212 14.07 23.41 -7.88
N THR A 213 14.13 23.36 -9.19
CA THR A 213 15.13 24.16 -9.90
C THR A 213 14.79 25.61 -9.55
N LEU A 214 15.77 26.35 -9.01
CA LEU A 214 15.63 27.77 -8.60
C LEU A 214 15.29 28.70 -9.77
N GLN A 215 14.17 28.47 -10.44
CA GLN A 215 13.52 29.44 -11.32
C GLN A 215 12.05 29.44 -10.93
N ARG A 216 11.65 30.58 -10.31
CA ARG A 216 10.29 30.89 -9.88
C ARG A 216 9.27 30.51 -10.94
N GLN A 217 8.56 29.40 -10.75
CA GLN A 217 7.22 29.22 -11.28
C GLN A 217 6.37 28.60 -10.19
N GLN A 218 5.43 29.38 -9.68
CA GLN A 218 4.34 28.86 -8.84
C GLN A 218 3.50 27.92 -9.71
N GLN A 219 3.65 26.63 -9.49
CA GLN A 219 2.67 25.67 -10.00
C GLN A 219 1.62 25.46 -8.90
N THR A 220 0.43 25.84 -9.18
CA THR A 220 -0.75 25.59 -8.36
C THR A 220 -1.06 24.10 -8.42
N THR A 221 -0.83 23.39 -7.32
CA THR A 221 -1.32 22.04 -7.14
C THR A 221 -2.81 22.14 -6.80
N SER A 222 -3.67 21.56 -7.62
CA SER A 222 -5.10 21.48 -7.31
C SER A 222 -5.33 20.30 -6.34
N TYR A 223 -5.74 20.62 -5.13
CA TYR A 223 -6.23 19.63 -4.17
C TYR A 223 -7.73 19.42 -4.39
N THR A 224 -8.13 18.17 -4.67
CA THR A 224 -9.54 17.82 -4.62
C THR A 224 -9.97 17.72 -3.15
N SER A 225 -10.98 18.48 -2.73
CA SER A 225 -11.48 18.47 -1.36
C SER A 225 -12.01 17.09 -0.97
N MET A 226 -11.57 16.59 0.18
CA MET A 226 -12.13 15.39 0.79
C MET A 226 -13.50 15.70 1.35
N GLN A 227 -14.49 14.88 1.02
CA GLN A 227 -15.79 14.91 1.69
C GLN A 227 -15.80 13.88 2.80
N THR A 228 -16.06 14.32 4.03
CA THR A 228 -16.36 13.43 5.15
C THR A 228 -17.76 12.86 4.96
N THR A 229 -17.88 11.53 4.92
CA THR A 229 -19.14 10.84 4.72
C THR A 229 -19.54 10.14 6.02
N ILE A 230 -20.77 10.37 6.46
CA ILE A 230 -21.43 9.57 7.50
C ILE A 230 -22.26 8.51 6.78
N LEU A 231 -21.90 7.24 6.98
CA LEU A 231 -22.63 6.10 6.44
C LEU A 231 -23.74 5.67 7.41
N ARG A 232 -24.90 5.36 6.86
CA ARG A 232 -26.08 4.86 7.58
C ARG A 232 -26.35 3.41 7.23
#